data_f05f3365ccec67d8d7d7469119b93358
#
_entry.id   f05f3365ccec67d8d7d7469119b93358
#
_cell.length_a   1.000
_cell.length_b   1.000
_cell.length_c   1.000
_cell.angle_alpha   90.00
_cell.angle_beta   90.00
_cell.angle_gamma   90.00
#
_symmetry.space_group_name_H-M   'P 1'
#
loop_
_entity.id
_entity.type
_entity.pdbx_description
1 polymer ?
#
loop_
_entity_poly.entity_id
_entity_poly.type
_entity_poly.pdbx_seq_one_letter_code
_entity_poly.pdbx_strand_id
1 'polypeptide(L)'
;GLDIQTRRKIWEYIKKIHKEFDMTIFLSTHYMEEADNLCDRIGIIDGGEIQVIDSPENLKNAMGNEVISIIMDDSANRDSFLSKLHEIEFVKNINPDGTKLTLFVSNGTKVIPTIFQISSELEIKITTISLTRPTLDDVFLSYTGHEIRDDDSKFNRRREHARMKRI
;
A
#
# COMPACT_ATOMS: atom_id res chain seq x y z
N GLY A 1 -8.63 -15.51 -14.23
CA GLY A 1 -9.35 -14.40 -13.61
C GLY A 1 -10.28 -13.72 -14.61
N LEU A 2 -11.23 -12.92 -14.12
CA LEU A 2 -12.12 -12.14 -14.98
C LEU A 2 -11.34 -10.99 -15.64
N ASP A 3 -11.71 -10.67 -16.90
CA ASP A 3 -11.18 -9.48 -17.54
C ASP A 3 -11.70 -8.20 -16.86
N ILE A 4 -11.01 -7.08 -17.09
CA ILE A 4 -11.30 -5.79 -16.45
C ILE A 4 -12.72 -5.30 -16.75
N GLN A 5 -13.23 -5.53 -17.96
CA GLN A 5 -14.58 -5.06 -18.36
C GLN A 5 -15.66 -5.87 -17.65
N THR A 6 -15.49 -7.18 -17.57
CA THR A 6 -16.43 -8.07 -16.86
C THR A 6 -16.44 -7.76 -15.37
N ARG A 7 -15.27 -7.48 -14.76
CA ARG A 7 -15.17 -7.09 -13.35
C ARG A 7 -15.94 -5.80 -13.08
N ARG A 8 -15.79 -4.76 -13.91
CA ARG A 8 -16.52 -3.49 -13.76
C ARG A 8 -18.04 -3.67 -13.86
N LYS A 9 -18.52 -4.51 -14.77
CA LYS A 9 -19.96 -4.84 -14.89
C LYS A 9 -20.50 -5.51 -13.62
N ILE A 10 -19.72 -6.40 -13.01
CA ILE A 10 -20.10 -7.03 -11.75
C ILE A 10 -20.19 -5.98 -10.63
N TRP A 11 -19.23 -5.06 -10.55
CA TRP A 11 -19.25 -3.98 -9.56
C TRP A 11 -20.47 -3.07 -9.71
N GLU A 12 -20.80 -2.68 -10.94
CA GLU A 12 -22.01 -1.90 -11.24
C GLU A 12 -23.29 -2.66 -10.81
N TYR A 13 -23.33 -3.96 -11.07
CA TYR A 13 -24.46 -4.78 -10.64
C TYR A 13 -24.56 -4.89 -9.12
N ILE A 14 -23.46 -5.08 -8.40
CA ILE A 14 -23.42 -5.09 -6.93
C ILE A 14 -23.93 -3.77 -6.36
N LYS A 15 -23.44 -2.63 -6.87
CA LYS A 15 -23.90 -1.30 -6.45
C LYS A 15 -25.38 -1.10 -6.72
N LYS A 16 -25.88 -1.60 -7.86
CA LYS A 16 -27.28 -1.51 -8.22
C LYS A 16 -28.18 -2.28 -7.23
N ILE A 17 -27.87 -3.55 -6.97
CA ILE A 17 -28.67 -4.36 -6.04
C ILE A 17 -28.59 -3.85 -4.60
N HIS A 18 -27.43 -3.41 -4.15
CA HIS A 18 -27.28 -2.75 -2.85
C HIS A 18 -28.24 -1.58 -2.68
N LYS A 19 -28.27 -0.69 -3.67
CA LYS A 19 -29.13 0.50 -3.66
C LYS A 19 -30.61 0.17 -3.85
N GLU A 20 -30.95 -0.78 -4.71
CA GLU A 20 -32.34 -1.13 -5.08
C GLU A 20 -33.05 -1.87 -3.95
N PHE A 21 -32.35 -2.72 -3.24
CA PHE A 21 -32.92 -3.59 -2.20
C PHE A 21 -32.57 -3.18 -0.77
N ASP A 22 -31.82 -2.07 -0.59
CA ASP A 22 -31.36 -1.58 0.72
C ASP A 22 -30.71 -2.67 1.58
N MET A 23 -29.93 -3.55 0.93
CA MET A 23 -29.33 -4.71 1.58
C MET A 23 -27.89 -4.45 2.00
N THR A 24 -27.48 -4.98 3.15
CA THR A 24 -26.09 -5.01 3.54
C THR A 24 -25.34 -6.12 2.79
N ILE A 25 -24.24 -5.78 2.13
CA ILE A 25 -23.39 -6.72 1.42
C ILE A 25 -22.05 -6.83 2.15
N PHE A 26 -21.66 -8.05 2.52
CA PHE A 26 -20.36 -8.34 3.08
C PHE A 26 -19.44 -8.90 1.99
N LEU A 27 -18.31 -8.23 1.76
CA LEU A 27 -17.31 -8.62 0.76
C LEU A 27 -15.98 -8.94 1.44
N SER A 28 -15.35 -10.04 1.07
CA SER A 28 -13.97 -10.35 1.44
C SER A 28 -13.13 -10.39 0.16
N THR A 29 -12.11 -9.56 0.11
CA THR A 29 -11.23 -9.44 -1.05
C THR A 29 -9.80 -9.09 -0.62
N HIS A 30 -8.84 -9.40 -1.46
CA HIS A 30 -7.46 -8.90 -1.38
C HIS A 30 -7.18 -7.85 -2.48
N TYR A 31 -8.17 -7.50 -3.28
CA TYR A 31 -8.07 -6.46 -4.30
C TYR A 31 -8.50 -5.12 -3.72
N MET A 32 -7.56 -4.23 -3.45
CA MET A 32 -7.82 -2.93 -2.85
C MET A 32 -8.71 -2.05 -3.74
N GLU A 33 -8.59 -2.18 -5.07
CA GLU A 33 -9.46 -1.49 -6.03
C GLU A 33 -10.94 -1.91 -5.87
N GLU A 34 -11.22 -3.18 -5.57
CA GLU A 34 -12.59 -3.64 -5.30
C GLU A 34 -13.13 -3.04 -4.02
N ALA A 35 -12.33 -3.09 -2.95
CA ALA A 35 -12.70 -2.52 -1.66
C ALA A 35 -12.95 -1.00 -1.78
N ASP A 36 -12.07 -0.26 -2.46
CA ASP A 36 -12.19 1.19 -2.65
C ASP A 36 -13.44 1.58 -3.47
N ASN A 37 -13.80 0.76 -4.45
CA ASN A 37 -14.94 1.06 -5.32
C ASN A 37 -16.29 0.59 -4.77
N LEU A 38 -16.35 -0.48 -3.98
CA LEU A 38 -17.60 -1.15 -3.60
C LEU A 38 -18.01 -0.91 -2.16
N CYS A 39 -17.06 -0.68 -1.25
CA CYS A 39 -17.34 -0.71 0.17
C CYS A 39 -17.55 0.70 0.76
N ASP A 40 -18.58 0.86 1.57
CA ASP A 40 -18.78 2.07 2.40
C ASP A 40 -17.86 2.04 3.62
N ARG A 41 -17.50 0.85 4.10
CA ARG A 41 -16.58 0.62 5.22
C ARG A 41 -15.68 -0.56 4.92
N ILE A 42 -14.42 -0.44 5.33
CA ILE A 42 -13.39 -1.45 5.14
C ILE A 42 -12.79 -1.82 6.49
N GLY A 43 -12.69 -3.12 6.76
CA GLY A 43 -11.91 -3.66 7.87
C GLY A 43 -10.62 -4.27 7.34
N ILE A 44 -9.47 -3.80 7.81
CA ILE A 44 -8.16 -4.41 7.53
C ILE A 44 -7.89 -5.45 8.59
N ILE A 45 -7.60 -6.67 8.16
CA ILE A 45 -7.29 -7.81 9.04
C ILE A 45 -5.86 -8.24 8.77
N ASP A 46 -5.06 -8.35 9.83
CA ASP A 46 -3.73 -8.91 9.79
C ASP A 46 -3.45 -9.73 11.05
N GLY A 47 -2.74 -10.85 10.91
CA GLY A 47 -2.45 -11.75 12.02
C GLY A 47 -3.67 -12.34 12.72
N GLY A 48 -4.86 -12.31 12.08
CA GLY A 48 -6.14 -12.76 12.66
C GLY A 48 -6.86 -11.69 13.49
N GLU A 49 -6.35 -10.47 13.55
CA GLU A 49 -6.92 -9.35 14.28
C GLU A 49 -7.34 -8.21 13.34
N ILE A 50 -8.40 -7.51 13.71
CA ILE A 50 -8.84 -6.32 12.98
C ILE A 50 -7.95 -5.16 13.40
N GLN A 51 -7.17 -4.63 12.47
CA GLN A 51 -6.25 -3.52 12.69
C GLN A 51 -6.98 -2.17 12.69
N VAL A 52 -7.94 -2.00 11.78
CA VAL A 52 -8.72 -0.76 11.63
C VAL A 52 -10.01 -1.03 10.90
N ILE A 53 -11.06 -0.25 11.18
CA ILE A 53 -12.31 -0.21 10.41
C ILE A 53 -12.72 1.24 10.20
N ASP A 54 -12.81 1.68 8.93
CA ASP A 54 -13.32 3.01 8.58
C ASP A 54 -13.77 3.04 7.10
N SER A 55 -14.24 4.20 6.63
CA SER A 55 -14.50 4.41 5.22
C SER A 55 -13.19 4.44 4.40
N PRO A 56 -13.23 4.06 3.12
CA PRO A 56 -12.04 4.14 2.25
C PRO A 56 -11.39 5.52 2.25
N GLU A 57 -12.21 6.57 2.25
CA GLU A 57 -11.73 7.95 2.25
C GLU A 57 -11.03 8.32 3.55
N ASN A 58 -11.63 7.99 4.70
CA ASN A 58 -11.02 8.25 6.02
C ASN A 58 -9.71 7.49 6.19
N LEU A 59 -9.65 6.23 5.78
CA LEU A 59 -8.44 5.42 5.82
C LEU A 59 -7.30 6.06 5.03
N LYS A 60 -7.58 6.50 3.80
CA LYS A 60 -6.59 7.20 2.95
C LYS A 60 -6.15 8.54 3.57
N ASN A 61 -7.09 9.33 4.07
CA ASN A 61 -6.80 10.64 4.68
C ASN A 61 -5.99 10.54 5.98
N ALA A 62 -6.19 9.45 6.75
CA ALA A 62 -5.41 9.22 7.97
C ALA A 62 -3.91 9.02 7.71
N MET A 63 -3.52 8.51 6.54
CA MET A 63 -2.12 8.30 6.17
C MET A 63 -1.37 9.61 5.90
N GLY A 64 -2.03 10.63 5.44
CA GLY A 64 -1.46 11.89 4.99
C GLY A 64 -2.14 12.35 3.71
N ASN A 65 -1.74 13.51 3.20
CA ASN A 65 -2.35 14.03 1.98
C ASN A 65 -1.71 13.47 0.71
N GLU A 66 -0.44 13.06 0.82
CA GLU A 66 0.40 12.66 -0.31
C GLU A 66 1.37 11.54 0.10
N VAL A 67 1.76 10.75 -0.88
CA VAL A 67 2.75 9.66 -0.74
C VAL A 67 3.92 9.94 -1.67
N ILE A 68 5.13 9.93 -1.11
CA ILE A 68 6.38 9.99 -1.87
C ILE A 68 6.97 8.58 -1.90
N SER A 69 7.09 8.00 -3.08
CA SER A 69 7.82 6.76 -3.28
C SER A 69 9.21 7.06 -3.85
N ILE A 70 10.24 6.53 -3.19
CA ILE A 70 11.65 6.68 -3.56
C ILE A 70 12.21 5.31 -3.87
N ILE A 71 12.94 5.18 -4.96
CA ILE A 71 13.82 4.03 -5.23
C ILE A 71 15.24 4.57 -5.24
N MET A 72 16.12 3.95 -4.46
CA MET A 72 17.52 4.34 -4.32
C MET A 72 18.44 3.14 -4.46
N ASP A 73 19.70 3.40 -4.76
CA ASP A 73 20.73 2.35 -4.75
C ASP A 73 20.97 1.86 -3.31
N ASP A 74 21.41 0.60 -3.18
CA ASP A 74 21.81 0.08 -1.87
C ASP A 74 23.07 0.83 -1.37
N SER A 75 22.95 1.45 -0.22
CA SER A 75 23.96 2.34 0.34
C SER A 75 24.20 2.06 1.82
N ALA A 76 25.45 2.09 2.24
CA ALA A 76 25.85 2.01 3.65
C ALA A 76 25.26 3.15 4.51
N ASN A 77 24.89 4.27 3.88
CA ASN A 77 24.34 5.46 4.56
C ASN A 77 22.79 5.43 4.68
N ARG A 78 22.15 4.30 4.35
CA ARG A 78 20.69 4.17 4.36
C ARG A 78 20.06 4.47 5.70
N ASP A 79 20.61 3.96 6.79
CA ASP A 79 20.04 4.17 8.13
C ASP A 79 20.15 5.63 8.57
N SER A 80 21.24 6.30 8.19
CA SER A 80 21.42 7.74 8.40
C SER A 80 20.41 8.56 7.58
N PHE A 81 20.12 8.10 6.36
CA PHE A 81 19.10 8.72 5.50
C PHE A 81 17.72 8.61 6.11
N LEU A 82 17.32 7.39 6.52
CA LEU A 82 16.04 7.15 7.19
C LEU A 82 15.88 8.02 8.43
N SER A 83 16.91 8.10 9.27
CA SER A 83 16.89 8.92 10.48
C SER A 83 16.64 10.40 10.16
N LYS A 84 17.35 10.95 9.18
CA LYS A 84 17.14 12.35 8.75
C LYS A 84 15.77 12.59 8.11
N LEU A 85 15.23 11.60 7.37
CA LEU A 85 13.88 11.71 6.81
C LEU A 85 12.78 11.75 7.88
N HIS A 86 12.96 11.02 8.99
CA HIS A 86 12.05 11.08 10.14
C HIS A 86 12.02 12.43 10.85
N GLU A 87 13.08 13.23 10.74
CA GLU A 87 13.18 14.57 11.35
C GLU A 87 12.42 15.65 10.54
N ILE A 88 11.98 15.35 9.32
CA ILE A 88 11.26 16.31 8.48
C ILE A 88 9.84 16.52 9.00
N GLU A 89 9.48 17.75 9.36
CA GLU A 89 8.19 18.14 9.98
C GLU A 89 6.95 17.61 9.23
N PHE A 90 7.00 17.53 7.90
CA PHE A 90 5.88 17.14 7.06
C PHE A 90 5.81 15.64 6.80
N VAL A 91 6.76 14.84 7.26
CA VAL A 91 6.77 13.38 7.15
C VAL A 91 6.03 12.80 8.34
N LYS A 92 4.99 12.00 8.07
CA LYS A 92 4.17 11.34 9.10
C LYS A 92 4.61 9.91 9.38
N ASN A 93 4.94 9.18 8.32
CA ASN A 93 5.38 7.79 8.42
C ASN A 93 6.31 7.44 7.26
N ILE A 94 7.19 6.46 7.48
CA ILE A 94 8.11 5.93 6.48
C ILE A 94 8.05 4.40 6.53
N ASN A 95 7.75 3.79 5.40
CA ASN A 95 7.78 2.33 5.23
C ASN A 95 8.96 1.97 4.31
N PRO A 96 10.06 1.42 4.87
CA PRO A 96 11.18 0.92 4.09
C PRO A 96 10.90 -0.51 3.61
N ASP A 97 11.15 -0.76 2.30
CA ASP A 97 11.09 -2.08 1.69
C ASP A 97 12.25 -2.26 0.70
N GLY A 98 13.29 -2.98 1.11
CA GLY A 98 14.51 -3.12 0.32
C GLY A 98 15.07 -1.75 -0.10
N THR A 99 15.27 -1.52 -1.39
CA THR A 99 15.74 -0.25 -1.96
C THR A 99 14.62 0.79 -2.15
N LYS A 100 13.36 0.41 -1.90
CA LYS A 100 12.18 1.29 -1.98
C LYS A 100 11.88 1.88 -0.61
N LEU A 101 11.55 3.18 -0.58
CA LEU A 101 11.01 3.87 0.57
C LEU A 101 9.67 4.50 0.21
N THR A 102 8.66 4.30 1.05
CA THR A 102 7.37 4.95 0.91
C THR A 102 7.17 5.90 2.08
N LEU A 103 7.08 7.20 1.79
CA LEU A 103 6.89 8.26 2.77
C LEU A 103 5.46 8.79 2.70
N PHE A 104 4.77 8.80 3.82
CA PHE A 104 3.46 9.45 3.96
C PHE A 104 3.68 10.86 4.47
N VAL A 105 3.24 11.86 3.69
CA VAL A 105 3.57 13.26 3.94
C VAL A 105 2.32 14.14 3.92
N SER A 106 2.35 15.23 4.66
CA SER A 106 1.28 16.25 4.62
C SER A 106 1.49 17.28 3.51
N ASN A 107 2.72 17.45 3.02
CA ASN A 107 3.06 18.37 1.94
C ASN A 107 4.32 17.91 1.19
N GLY A 108 4.13 17.17 0.10
CA GLY A 108 5.22 16.59 -0.69
C GLY A 108 6.07 17.63 -1.40
N THR A 109 5.48 18.75 -1.82
CA THR A 109 6.22 19.81 -2.51
C THR A 109 7.28 20.46 -1.62
N LYS A 110 7.06 20.50 -0.30
CA LYS A 110 8.05 20.96 0.68
C LYS A 110 9.07 19.87 1.04
N VAL A 111 8.64 18.61 1.06
CA VAL A 111 9.49 17.48 1.47
C VAL A 111 10.50 17.09 0.40
N ILE A 112 10.11 17.09 -0.88
CA ILE A 112 10.95 16.63 -1.99
C ILE A 112 12.29 17.37 -2.09
N PRO A 113 12.37 18.71 -2.01
CA PRO A 113 13.65 19.42 -2.03
C PRO A 113 14.58 19.00 -0.89
N THR A 114 14.02 18.79 0.32
CA THR A 114 14.78 18.37 1.49
C THR A 114 15.31 16.93 1.32
N ILE A 115 14.53 16.03 0.71
CA ILE A 115 14.98 14.68 0.37
C ILE A 115 16.22 14.73 -0.52
N PHE A 116 16.21 15.55 -1.57
CA PHE A 116 17.37 15.70 -2.47
C PHE A 116 18.59 16.32 -1.77
N GLN A 117 18.38 17.27 -0.89
CA GLN A 117 19.48 17.84 -0.10
C GLN A 117 20.12 16.76 0.77
N ILE A 118 19.35 16.02 1.56
CA ILE A 118 19.85 14.95 2.44
C ILE A 118 20.53 13.84 1.62
N SER A 119 19.95 13.45 0.48
CA SER A 119 20.54 12.41 -0.38
C SER A 119 21.90 12.85 -0.93
N SER A 120 22.05 14.12 -1.29
CA SER A 120 23.33 14.69 -1.75
C SER A 120 24.38 14.72 -0.64
N GLU A 121 23.99 15.12 0.58
CA GLU A 121 24.88 15.15 1.76
C GLU A 121 25.41 13.75 2.13
N LEU A 122 24.58 12.72 1.94
CA LEU A 122 24.91 11.33 2.28
C LEU A 122 25.41 10.51 1.09
N GLU A 123 25.60 11.13 -0.06
CA GLU A 123 26.03 10.48 -1.32
C GLU A 123 25.11 9.32 -1.73
N ILE A 124 23.80 9.44 -1.46
CA ILE A 124 22.80 8.45 -1.83
C ILE A 124 22.23 8.79 -3.19
N LYS A 125 22.28 7.84 -4.10
CA LYS A 125 21.73 7.99 -5.44
C LYS A 125 20.27 7.57 -5.47
N ILE A 126 19.38 8.54 -5.66
CA ILE A 126 17.95 8.31 -5.92
C ILE A 126 17.78 8.03 -7.41
N THR A 127 17.24 6.87 -7.75
CA THR A 127 16.98 6.47 -9.13
C THR A 127 15.58 6.85 -9.60
N THR A 128 14.62 6.85 -8.67
CA THR A 128 13.23 7.22 -8.97
C THR A 128 12.63 7.94 -7.76
N ILE A 129 11.85 8.98 -8.02
CA ILE A 129 10.97 9.61 -7.05
C ILE A 129 9.63 9.88 -7.68
N SER A 130 8.55 9.59 -6.98
CA SER A 130 7.18 9.89 -7.42
C SER A 130 6.36 10.46 -6.28
N LEU A 131 5.41 11.34 -6.61
CA LEU A 131 4.46 11.93 -5.70
C LEU A 131 3.05 11.54 -6.15
N THR A 132 2.28 10.90 -5.27
CA THR A 132 0.94 10.41 -5.54
C THR A 132 -0.01 10.73 -4.39
N ARG A 133 -1.30 10.45 -4.56
CA ARG A 133 -2.25 10.42 -3.44
C ARG A 133 -2.23 9.03 -2.81
N PRO A 134 -2.53 8.93 -1.49
CA PRO A 134 -2.64 7.64 -0.83
C PRO A 134 -3.68 6.74 -1.48
N THR A 135 -3.33 5.48 -1.63
CA THR A 135 -4.23 4.40 -2.08
C THR A 135 -4.57 3.48 -0.91
N LEU A 136 -5.53 2.58 -1.09
CA LEU A 136 -5.79 1.55 -0.06
C LEU A 136 -4.66 0.53 0.04
N ASP A 137 -3.86 0.33 -1.01
CA ASP A 137 -2.64 -0.49 -0.93
C ASP A 137 -1.63 0.15 0.05
N ASP A 138 -1.46 1.48 -0.01
CA ASP A 138 -0.60 2.21 0.93
C ASP A 138 -1.13 2.13 2.37
N VAL A 139 -2.46 2.23 2.54
CA VAL A 139 -3.11 2.04 3.85
C VAL A 139 -2.83 0.65 4.39
N PHE A 140 -3.06 -0.39 3.58
CA PHE A 140 -2.81 -1.77 3.97
C PHE A 140 -1.35 -1.98 4.40
N LEU A 141 -0.40 -1.51 3.58
CA LEU A 141 1.02 -1.57 3.88
C LEU A 141 1.37 -0.89 5.21
N SER A 142 0.77 0.26 5.50
CA SER A 142 1.02 1.00 6.74
C SER A 142 0.54 0.27 7.99
N TYR A 143 -0.60 -0.43 7.92
CA TYR A 143 -1.15 -1.15 9.06
C TYR A 143 -0.56 -2.55 9.25
N THR A 144 -0.11 -3.20 8.19
CA THR A 144 0.40 -4.58 8.24
C THR A 144 1.92 -4.67 8.19
N GLY A 145 2.60 -3.61 7.74
CA GLY A 145 4.06 -3.56 7.61
C GLY A 145 4.61 -4.37 6.43
N HIS A 146 3.75 -4.93 5.57
CA HIS A 146 4.16 -5.70 4.40
C HIS A 146 3.15 -5.51 3.25
N GLU A 147 3.65 -5.56 2.01
CA GLU A 147 2.78 -5.53 0.82
C GLU A 147 1.89 -6.78 0.76
N ILE A 148 0.73 -6.65 0.09
CA ILE A 148 -0.17 -7.77 -0.15
C ILE A 148 0.61 -8.84 -0.90
N ARG A 149 0.78 -9.99 -0.28
CA ARG A 149 1.39 -11.14 -0.95
C ARG A 149 0.34 -11.78 -1.84
N ASP A 150 0.50 -11.65 -3.15
CA ASP A 150 -0.22 -12.53 -4.09
C ASP A 150 0.12 -13.97 -3.75
N ASP A 151 -0.82 -14.70 -3.20
CA ASP A 151 -0.65 -16.04 -2.62
C ASP A 151 -0.36 -17.14 -3.69
N ASP A 152 -0.35 -16.77 -4.97
CA ASP A 152 -0.02 -17.66 -6.09
C ASP A 152 1.41 -18.24 -6.01
N SER A 153 2.35 -17.53 -5.36
CA SER A 153 3.73 -18.02 -5.22
C SER A 153 3.91 -19.12 -4.17
N LYS A 154 3.10 -19.13 -3.11
CA LYS A 154 3.17 -20.17 -2.05
C LYS A 154 2.49 -21.48 -2.45
N PHE A 155 1.43 -21.41 -3.25
CA PHE A 155 0.73 -22.59 -3.72
C PHE A 155 1.59 -23.40 -4.69
N ASN A 156 2.37 -22.75 -5.53
CA ASN A 156 3.32 -23.38 -6.44
C ASN A 156 4.52 -24.01 -5.70
N ARG A 157 5.10 -23.34 -4.68
CA ARG A 157 6.19 -23.91 -3.87
C ARG A 157 5.77 -25.15 -3.06
N ARG A 158 4.54 -25.16 -2.52
CA ARG A 158 4.01 -26.35 -1.83
C ARG A 158 3.75 -27.52 -2.77
N ARG A 159 3.34 -27.26 -4.01
CA ARG A 159 3.16 -28.31 -5.05
C ARG A 159 4.50 -28.88 -5.51
N GLU A 160 5.54 -28.06 -5.66
CA GLU A 160 6.89 -28.53 -6.00
C GLU A 160 7.52 -29.36 -4.88
N HIS A 161 7.41 -28.93 -3.62
CA HIS A 161 7.89 -29.71 -2.47
C HIS A 161 7.13 -31.03 -2.28
N ALA A 162 5.83 -31.07 -2.58
CA ALA A 162 5.05 -32.33 -2.53
C ALA A 162 5.39 -33.28 -3.69
N ARG A 163 5.83 -32.76 -4.84
CA ARG A 163 6.32 -33.59 -5.96
C ARG A 163 7.71 -34.19 -5.68
N MET A 164 8.63 -33.44 -5.07
CA MET A 164 9.97 -33.93 -4.74
C MET A 164 9.99 -35.00 -3.63
N LYS A 165 8.96 -35.10 -2.80
CA LYS A 165 8.84 -36.15 -1.75
C LYS A 165 8.19 -37.46 -2.24
N ARG A 166 7.86 -37.59 -3.53
CA ARG A 166 7.24 -38.77 -4.14
C ARG A 166 8.14 -39.48 -5.16
N ILE A 167 9.43 -39.14 -5.21
CA ILE A 167 10.51 -39.87 -5.86
C ILE A 167 11.45 -40.36 -4.76
#